data_bcede57b1922bb5b55a91da03633d630
#
_entry.id   bcede57b1922bb5b55a91da03633d630
#
_cell.length_a   1.000
_cell.length_b   1.000
_cell.length_c   1.000
_cell.angle_alpha   90.00
_cell.angle_beta   90.00
_cell.angle_gamma   90.00
#
_symmetry.space_group_name_H-M   'P 1'
#
loop_
_entity.id
_entity.type
_entity.pdbx_description
1 polymer ?
#
loop_
_entity_poly.entity_id
_entity_poly.type
_entity_poly.pdbx_seq_one_letter_code
_entity_poly.pdbx_strand_id
1 'polypeptide(L)'
;MGLGVRDYVVILNLETVIYIPEYKKHMVLQFIPNPESLTPPPSMRILFITANRIGDAVLTTGLLSWLVQQHPDAHLTIVCGPVAGDLFRAVPGLKRLILLKKKKWNAHWYTLWRDCYGTKWDLVVDLRNSIVSRFLRASQRAYRPARQTGQHKVIDNGMAFKLDPPPSPFIWLDEKAERSAASITSEDRPILALGPAANWPPKQWPIGKFAELAKKLIASDGRLPNARVLVVAAPHEREQLKPLFDALPTHQLIDAIGHDLLTVAACIKRCRLFIGNDSGLMHIAAAVGTPTLGLFGPGYEKIFGPWGSHSTFVRTPESTAELLSRLPYPGAFEPNLMGGLSVKTVYESVLKLLCSSNFKASF
;
A
#
# COMPACT_ATOMS: atom_id res chain seq x y z
N MET A 1 -49.81 -42.94 -7.83
CA MET A 1 -49.02 -42.77 -9.09
C MET A 1 -48.81 -41.28 -9.24
N GLY A 2 -47.63 -40.81 -8.85
CA GLY A 2 -47.27 -39.39 -8.95
C GLY A 2 -46.69 -39.11 -10.33
N LEU A 3 -47.31 -38.26 -11.08
CA LEU A 3 -46.76 -37.70 -12.31
C LEU A 3 -45.97 -36.45 -11.96
N GLY A 4 -44.67 -36.51 -12.15
CA GLY A 4 -43.77 -35.39 -11.92
C GLY A 4 -44.02 -34.24 -12.89
N VAL A 5 -44.04 -33.05 -12.34
CA VAL A 5 -44.07 -31.79 -13.08
C VAL A 5 -42.70 -31.63 -13.76
N ARG A 6 -42.67 -31.53 -15.07
CA ARG A 6 -41.46 -31.19 -15.83
C ARG A 6 -41.51 -29.71 -16.16
N ASP A 7 -40.46 -28.98 -15.71
CA ASP A 7 -40.26 -27.58 -16.08
C ASP A 7 -39.74 -27.49 -17.51
N TYR A 8 -40.30 -26.57 -18.30
CA TYR A 8 -39.88 -26.31 -19.68
C TYR A 8 -39.19 -24.97 -19.78
N VAL A 9 -38.06 -24.95 -20.46
CA VAL A 9 -37.33 -23.74 -20.81
C VAL A 9 -37.61 -23.42 -22.27
N VAL A 10 -38.18 -22.25 -22.55
CA VAL A 10 -38.33 -21.74 -23.92
C VAL A 10 -37.16 -20.84 -24.23
N ILE A 11 -36.34 -21.23 -25.20
CA ILE A 11 -35.22 -20.43 -25.69
C ILE A 11 -35.72 -19.67 -26.92
N LEU A 12 -35.75 -18.32 -26.81
CA LEU A 12 -36.07 -17.44 -27.94
C LEU A 12 -34.78 -16.87 -28.52
N ASN A 13 -34.48 -17.17 -29.78
CA ASN A 13 -33.56 -16.39 -30.59
C ASN A 13 -34.38 -15.39 -31.41
N LEU A 14 -33.87 -14.18 -31.68
CA LEU A 14 -34.58 -13.11 -32.39
C LEU A 14 -35.12 -13.53 -33.78
N GLU A 15 -34.69 -14.66 -34.32
CA GLU A 15 -35.09 -15.15 -35.63
C GLU A 15 -35.69 -16.56 -35.62
N THR A 16 -35.77 -17.27 -34.46
CA THR A 16 -36.32 -18.63 -34.42
C THR A 16 -36.98 -18.92 -33.08
N VAL A 17 -38.29 -19.21 -33.14
CA VAL A 17 -39.05 -19.70 -31.98
C VAL A 17 -39.10 -21.22 -32.07
N ILE A 18 -38.47 -21.91 -31.14
CA ILE A 18 -38.61 -23.38 -31.00
C ILE A 18 -39.67 -23.62 -29.94
N TYR A 19 -40.81 -24.18 -30.35
CA TYR A 19 -41.91 -24.58 -29.47
C TYR A 19 -41.73 -26.03 -29.05
N ILE A 20 -41.55 -26.28 -27.74
CA ILE A 20 -41.57 -27.64 -27.19
C ILE A 20 -42.93 -27.85 -26.52
N PRO A 21 -43.79 -28.71 -27.04
CA PRO A 21 -45.09 -28.93 -26.43
C PRO A 21 -44.95 -29.79 -25.16
N GLU A 22 -45.44 -29.29 -24.09
CA GLU A 22 -46.19 -29.89 -22.98
C GLU A 22 -45.89 -29.30 -21.60
N TYR A 23 -46.95 -28.87 -20.99
CA TYR A 23 -47.28 -28.55 -19.59
C TYR A 23 -46.92 -27.18 -18.96
N LYS A 24 -48.00 -26.63 -18.47
CA LYS A 24 -48.16 -25.35 -17.76
C LYS A 24 -47.31 -25.25 -16.49
N LYS A 25 -46.64 -24.22 -16.36
CA LYS A 25 -46.44 -23.21 -15.27
C LYS A 25 -44.98 -22.81 -15.11
N HIS A 26 -44.78 -21.51 -15.15
CA HIS A 26 -43.53 -20.77 -15.03
C HIS A 26 -42.60 -20.84 -16.24
N MET A 27 -42.91 -19.97 -17.21
CA MET A 27 -42.01 -19.67 -18.32
C MET A 27 -40.90 -18.70 -17.82
N VAL A 28 -39.69 -19.20 -17.69
CA VAL A 28 -38.54 -18.33 -17.49
C VAL A 28 -37.99 -18.00 -18.88
N LEU A 29 -38.24 -16.78 -19.33
CA LEU A 29 -37.65 -16.25 -20.56
C LEU A 29 -36.20 -15.92 -20.30
N GLN A 30 -35.29 -16.76 -20.76
CA GLN A 30 -33.87 -16.44 -20.79
C GLN A 30 -33.55 -15.84 -22.17
N PHE A 31 -33.28 -14.55 -22.22
CA PHE A 31 -32.72 -13.90 -23.41
C PHE A 31 -31.27 -14.35 -23.59
N ILE A 32 -31.02 -15.16 -24.63
CA ILE A 32 -29.63 -15.42 -25.07
C ILE A 32 -29.35 -14.36 -26.15
N PRO A 33 -28.43 -13.40 -25.86
CA PRO A 33 -28.06 -12.43 -26.89
C PRO A 33 -27.37 -13.12 -28.06
N ASN A 34 -27.65 -12.64 -29.27
CA ASN A 34 -27.00 -13.13 -30.49
C ASN A 34 -25.47 -13.05 -30.34
N PRO A 35 -24.71 -14.16 -30.50
CA PRO A 35 -23.24 -14.16 -30.33
C PRO A 35 -22.50 -13.20 -31.26
N GLU A 36 -23.10 -12.77 -32.38
CA GLU A 36 -22.47 -11.79 -33.29
C GLU A 36 -22.61 -10.32 -32.84
N SER A 37 -23.41 -10.01 -31.83
CA SER A 37 -23.60 -8.64 -31.33
C SER A 37 -22.92 -8.34 -29.98
N LEU A 38 -22.15 -9.29 -29.42
CA LEU A 38 -21.42 -9.10 -28.17
C LEU A 38 -20.06 -8.43 -28.44
N THR A 39 -20.08 -7.21 -28.90
CA THR A 39 -18.98 -6.31 -28.55
C THR A 39 -19.10 -6.10 -27.03
N PRO A 40 -18.11 -6.53 -26.22
CA PRO A 40 -18.15 -6.28 -24.79
C PRO A 40 -18.40 -4.79 -24.57
N PRO A 41 -19.23 -4.40 -23.60
CA PRO A 41 -19.46 -2.99 -23.33
C PRO A 41 -18.11 -2.29 -23.18
N PRO A 42 -17.96 -1.07 -23.70
CA PRO A 42 -16.67 -0.38 -23.68
C PRO A 42 -16.20 -0.32 -22.23
N SER A 43 -15.00 -0.87 -21.99
CA SER A 43 -14.42 -0.96 -20.65
C SER A 43 -14.32 0.44 -20.04
N MET A 44 -14.77 0.56 -18.78
CA MET A 44 -14.77 1.82 -18.04
C MET A 44 -13.35 2.41 -17.95
N ARG A 45 -13.19 3.69 -18.28
CA ARG A 45 -11.91 4.41 -18.19
C ARG A 45 -11.82 5.20 -16.90
N ILE A 46 -10.91 4.80 -16.02
CA ILE A 46 -10.70 5.44 -14.71
C ILE A 46 -9.36 6.14 -14.68
N LEU A 47 -9.36 7.42 -14.31
CA LEU A 47 -8.17 8.19 -13.99
C LEU A 47 -8.02 8.28 -12.47
N PHE A 48 -6.95 7.73 -11.91
CA PHE A 48 -6.66 7.73 -10.49
C PHE A 48 -5.43 8.60 -10.20
N ILE A 49 -5.62 9.76 -9.58
CA ILE A 49 -4.54 10.72 -9.25
C ILE A 49 -4.20 10.58 -7.77
N THR A 50 -3.00 10.08 -7.48
CA THR A 50 -2.51 9.84 -6.13
C THR A 50 -1.25 10.66 -5.80
N ALA A 51 -0.65 10.37 -4.65
CA ALA A 51 0.42 11.14 -4.04
C ALA A 51 1.80 10.97 -4.70
N ASN A 52 2.71 11.88 -4.39
CA ASN A 52 4.08 11.85 -4.88
C ASN A 52 5.03 11.06 -3.96
N ARG A 53 4.75 11.04 -2.66
CA ARG A 53 5.57 10.32 -1.67
C ARG A 53 5.11 8.87 -1.57
N ILE A 54 6.04 7.95 -1.34
CA ILE A 54 5.75 6.51 -1.25
C ILE A 54 4.69 6.22 -0.18
N GLY A 55 4.87 6.71 1.05
CA GLY A 55 3.94 6.46 2.14
C GLY A 55 2.52 6.95 1.85
N ASP A 56 2.38 8.21 1.41
CA ASP A 56 1.09 8.77 1.02
C ASP A 56 0.43 7.98 -0.13
N ALA A 57 1.23 7.49 -1.09
CA ALA A 57 0.75 6.69 -2.20
C ALA A 57 0.23 5.32 -1.73
N VAL A 58 0.97 4.64 -0.85
CA VAL A 58 0.54 3.36 -0.23
C VAL A 58 -0.79 3.54 0.50
N LEU A 59 -0.98 4.63 1.25
CA LEU A 59 -2.23 4.90 1.96
C LEU A 59 -3.45 5.11 1.05
N THR A 60 -3.25 5.26 -0.26
CA THR A 60 -4.35 5.33 -1.26
C THR A 60 -4.66 3.99 -1.92
N THR A 61 -3.78 2.99 -1.79
CA THR A 61 -3.92 1.71 -2.52
C THR A 61 -5.12 0.89 -2.07
N GLY A 62 -5.60 1.08 -0.84
CA GLY A 62 -6.85 0.46 -0.40
C GLY A 62 -8.05 0.92 -1.21
N LEU A 63 -8.17 2.23 -1.45
CA LEU A 63 -9.23 2.77 -2.29
C LEU A 63 -9.08 2.30 -3.75
N LEU A 64 -7.85 2.22 -4.25
CA LEU A 64 -7.59 1.67 -5.58
C LEU A 64 -7.98 0.20 -5.66
N SER A 65 -7.70 -0.60 -4.62
CA SER A 65 -8.10 -2.01 -4.55
C SER A 65 -9.61 -2.17 -4.57
N TRP A 66 -10.31 -1.34 -3.83
CA TRP A 66 -11.78 -1.31 -3.87
C TRP A 66 -12.29 -0.98 -5.28
N LEU A 67 -11.72 0.02 -5.97
CA LEU A 67 -12.11 0.37 -7.34
C LEU A 67 -11.87 -0.78 -8.34
N VAL A 68 -10.74 -1.47 -8.23
CA VAL A 68 -10.43 -2.65 -9.07
C VAL A 68 -11.46 -3.77 -8.85
N GLN A 69 -11.88 -3.99 -7.60
CA GLN A 69 -12.90 -5.00 -7.27
C GLN A 69 -14.29 -4.60 -7.78
N GLN A 70 -14.66 -3.31 -7.70
CA GLN A 70 -15.94 -2.83 -8.21
C GLN A 70 -15.99 -2.80 -9.74
N HIS A 71 -14.86 -2.66 -10.41
CA HIS A 71 -14.74 -2.50 -11.86
C HIS A 71 -13.58 -3.34 -12.41
N PRO A 72 -13.69 -4.68 -12.41
CA PRO A 72 -12.58 -5.59 -12.76
C PRO A 72 -12.08 -5.41 -14.19
N ASP A 73 -12.96 -5.01 -15.12
CA ASP A 73 -12.64 -4.80 -16.54
C ASP A 73 -12.25 -3.35 -16.85
N ALA A 74 -12.09 -2.49 -15.84
CA ALA A 74 -11.75 -1.10 -16.05
C ALA A 74 -10.34 -0.91 -16.61
N HIS A 75 -10.20 0.06 -17.50
CA HIS A 75 -8.92 0.56 -17.97
C HIS A 75 -8.42 1.67 -17.04
N LEU A 76 -7.40 1.37 -16.24
CA LEU A 76 -6.84 2.29 -15.27
C LEU A 76 -5.71 3.13 -15.87
N THR A 77 -5.77 4.43 -15.66
CA THR A 77 -4.64 5.34 -15.78
C THR A 77 -4.31 5.88 -14.40
N ILE A 78 -3.10 5.60 -13.91
CA ILE A 78 -2.66 6.02 -12.58
C ILE A 78 -1.65 7.15 -12.71
N VAL A 79 -1.83 8.20 -11.92
CA VAL A 79 -0.92 9.37 -11.85
C VAL A 79 -0.32 9.46 -10.47
N CYS A 80 1.00 9.34 -10.36
CA CYS A 80 1.73 9.40 -9.09
C CYS A 80 3.08 10.11 -9.25
N GLY A 81 3.80 10.30 -8.15
CA GLY A 81 5.19 10.77 -8.21
C GLY A 81 6.14 9.68 -8.70
N PRO A 82 7.30 10.05 -9.29
CA PRO A 82 8.25 9.07 -9.82
C PRO A 82 8.70 8.01 -8.82
N VAL A 83 8.92 8.40 -7.56
CA VAL A 83 9.41 7.47 -6.51
C VAL A 83 8.35 6.46 -6.06
N ALA A 84 7.07 6.67 -6.36
CA ALA A 84 5.99 5.78 -6.02
C ALA A 84 5.53 4.90 -7.20
N GLY A 85 6.08 5.12 -8.40
CA GLY A 85 5.61 4.50 -9.63
C GLY A 85 5.60 2.98 -9.58
N ASP A 86 6.66 2.38 -9.07
CA ASP A 86 6.80 0.93 -9.00
C ASP A 86 5.68 0.25 -8.21
N LEU A 87 5.11 0.92 -7.20
CA LEU A 87 4.01 0.38 -6.40
C LEU A 87 2.77 0.01 -7.22
N PHE A 88 2.62 0.62 -8.40
CA PHE A 88 1.40 0.49 -9.20
C PHE A 88 1.56 -0.42 -10.42
N ARG A 89 2.79 -0.89 -10.75
CA ARG A 89 3.02 -1.61 -12.00
C ARG A 89 2.27 -2.95 -12.10
N ALA A 90 1.96 -3.57 -10.96
CA ALA A 90 1.23 -4.83 -10.88
C ALA A 90 -0.29 -4.67 -10.68
N VAL A 91 -0.82 -3.44 -10.75
CA VAL A 91 -2.26 -3.18 -10.58
C VAL A 91 -3.05 -3.78 -11.74
N PRO A 92 -4.07 -4.62 -11.48
CA PRO A 92 -4.93 -5.16 -12.53
C PRO A 92 -5.62 -4.05 -13.33
N GLY A 93 -5.74 -4.23 -14.63
CA GLY A 93 -6.36 -3.23 -15.50
C GLY A 93 -5.53 -1.98 -15.78
N LEU A 94 -4.29 -1.89 -15.28
CA LEU A 94 -3.41 -0.76 -15.55
C LEU A 94 -3.07 -0.69 -17.04
N LYS A 95 -3.47 0.38 -17.71
CA LYS A 95 -3.14 0.66 -19.12
C LYS A 95 -2.05 1.73 -19.25
N ARG A 96 -2.02 2.68 -18.31
CA ARG A 96 -1.07 3.78 -18.35
C ARG A 96 -0.66 4.23 -16.96
N LEU A 97 0.65 4.40 -16.75
CA LEU A 97 1.22 5.01 -15.54
C LEU A 97 1.87 6.35 -15.92
N ILE A 98 1.40 7.43 -15.31
CA ILE A 98 1.92 8.78 -15.53
C ILE A 98 2.73 9.21 -14.31
N LEU A 99 4.04 9.33 -14.48
CA LEU A 99 4.96 9.77 -13.44
C LEU A 99 5.06 11.30 -13.43
N LEU A 100 4.36 11.93 -12.50
CA LEU A 100 4.23 13.38 -12.42
C LEU A 100 5.41 14.00 -11.66
N LYS A 101 6.50 14.32 -12.37
CA LYS A 101 7.66 15.01 -11.80
C LYS A 101 7.34 16.49 -11.60
N LYS A 102 7.54 16.99 -10.36
CA LYS A 102 7.33 18.41 -10.04
C LYS A 102 8.20 19.30 -10.91
N LYS A 103 7.59 20.30 -11.56
CA LYS A 103 8.25 21.29 -12.42
C LYS A 103 8.10 22.69 -11.82
N LYS A 104 9.00 23.62 -12.20
CA LYS A 104 8.87 25.05 -11.87
C LYS A 104 7.51 25.57 -12.32
N TRP A 105 6.96 26.55 -11.64
CA TRP A 105 5.68 27.20 -11.96
C TRP A 105 4.50 26.23 -12.04
N ASN A 106 4.60 25.07 -11.36
CA ASN A 106 3.57 24.02 -11.41
C ASN A 106 3.23 23.53 -12.83
N ALA A 107 4.12 23.71 -13.80
CA ALA A 107 3.94 23.33 -15.22
C ALA A 107 3.66 21.82 -15.42
N HIS A 108 3.96 20.99 -14.43
CA HIS A 108 3.61 19.56 -14.44
C HIS A 108 2.10 19.32 -14.49
N TRP A 109 1.28 20.24 -13.94
CA TRP A 109 -0.18 20.13 -14.03
C TRP A 109 -0.71 20.40 -15.43
N TYR A 110 -0.10 21.36 -16.16
CA TYR A 110 -0.41 21.57 -17.57
C TYR A 110 -0.04 20.35 -18.40
N THR A 111 1.12 19.75 -18.15
CA THR A 111 1.52 18.49 -18.82
C THR A 111 0.48 17.40 -18.59
N LEU A 112 0.05 17.20 -17.33
CA LEU A 112 -0.97 16.22 -17.00
C LEU A 112 -2.30 16.51 -17.71
N TRP A 113 -2.73 17.77 -17.71
CA TRP A 113 -3.96 18.17 -18.41
C TRP A 113 -3.89 17.83 -19.89
N ARG A 114 -2.84 18.24 -20.57
CA ARG A 114 -2.62 17.95 -21.98
C ARG A 114 -2.64 16.46 -22.28
N ASP A 115 -2.02 15.66 -21.43
CA ASP A 115 -1.90 14.21 -21.57
C ASP A 115 -3.21 13.47 -21.33
N CYS A 116 -4.17 14.09 -20.65
CA CYS A 116 -5.45 13.49 -20.27
C CYS A 116 -6.68 14.14 -20.91
N TYR A 117 -6.55 15.36 -21.47
CA TYR A 117 -7.68 16.16 -22.00
C TYR A 117 -8.43 15.48 -23.15
N GLY A 118 -7.73 14.80 -24.05
CA GLY A 118 -8.33 14.11 -25.21
C GLY A 118 -9.13 12.85 -24.86
N THR A 119 -9.07 12.39 -23.61
CA THR A 119 -9.77 11.19 -23.16
C THR A 119 -11.07 11.58 -22.48
N LYS A 120 -12.17 10.92 -22.86
CA LYS A 120 -13.43 10.95 -22.09
C LYS A 120 -13.30 9.89 -20.97
N TRP A 121 -13.21 10.36 -19.73
CA TRP A 121 -13.14 9.51 -18.54
C TRP A 121 -14.53 9.18 -18.04
N ASP A 122 -14.75 7.93 -17.64
CA ASP A 122 -15.98 7.54 -16.96
C ASP A 122 -15.91 7.95 -15.48
N LEU A 123 -14.73 7.81 -14.87
CA LEU A 123 -14.48 8.23 -13.49
C LEU A 123 -13.10 8.90 -13.36
N VAL A 124 -13.04 10.05 -12.71
CA VAL A 124 -11.80 10.69 -12.26
C VAL A 124 -11.77 10.70 -10.74
N VAL A 125 -10.79 10.01 -10.16
CA VAL A 125 -10.52 10.01 -8.72
C VAL A 125 -9.29 10.87 -8.47
N ASP A 126 -9.45 11.97 -7.76
CA ASP A 126 -8.33 12.88 -7.46
C ASP A 126 -8.16 13.07 -5.95
N LEU A 127 -7.23 12.31 -5.39
CA LEU A 127 -6.89 12.35 -3.96
C LEU A 127 -5.91 13.47 -3.60
N ARG A 128 -5.48 14.26 -4.60
CA ARG A 128 -4.65 15.46 -4.41
C ARG A 128 -5.44 16.75 -4.41
N ASN A 129 -6.73 16.69 -4.79
CA ASN A 129 -7.58 17.86 -4.98
C ASN A 129 -6.95 18.87 -5.98
N SER A 130 -6.36 18.36 -7.06
CA SER A 130 -5.77 19.21 -8.08
C SER A 130 -6.86 19.94 -8.87
N ILE A 131 -6.58 21.18 -9.26
CA ILE A 131 -7.51 21.93 -10.09
C ILE A 131 -7.67 21.31 -11.48
N VAL A 132 -6.64 20.60 -11.96
CA VAL A 132 -6.59 20.00 -13.30
C VAL A 132 -7.71 18.99 -13.53
N SER A 133 -8.00 18.15 -12.55
CA SER A 133 -9.04 17.12 -12.65
C SER A 133 -10.43 17.68 -12.92
N ARG A 134 -10.67 18.95 -12.56
CA ARG A 134 -11.94 19.66 -12.78
C ARG A 134 -12.15 20.05 -14.24
N PHE A 135 -11.08 20.21 -14.99
CA PHE A 135 -11.10 20.60 -16.41
C PHE A 135 -10.95 19.41 -17.38
N LEU A 136 -10.90 18.19 -16.86
CA LEU A 136 -10.91 16.98 -17.69
C LEU A 136 -12.35 16.60 -18.06
N ARG A 137 -12.54 15.97 -19.20
CA ARG A 137 -13.83 15.44 -19.64
C ARG A 137 -14.14 14.15 -18.87
N ALA A 138 -15.04 14.22 -17.88
CA ALA A 138 -15.37 13.07 -17.03
C ALA A 138 -16.88 12.99 -16.73
N SER A 139 -17.42 11.78 -16.75
CA SER A 139 -18.82 11.51 -16.37
C SER A 139 -19.01 11.63 -14.86
N GLN A 140 -18.06 11.10 -14.08
CA GLN A 140 -18.08 11.14 -12.63
C GLN A 140 -16.74 11.60 -12.07
N ARG A 141 -16.76 12.21 -10.86
CA ARG A 141 -15.57 12.65 -10.15
C ARG A 141 -15.70 12.35 -8.66
N ALA A 142 -14.60 11.86 -8.08
CA ALA A 142 -14.47 11.65 -6.65
C ALA A 142 -13.24 12.38 -6.12
N TYR A 143 -13.38 13.07 -4.99
CA TYR A 143 -12.34 13.85 -4.36
C TYR A 143 -12.23 13.50 -2.88
N ARG A 144 -11.01 13.47 -2.38
CA ARG A 144 -10.80 13.47 -0.94
C ARG A 144 -11.29 14.80 -0.35
N PRO A 145 -11.81 14.84 0.90
CA PRO A 145 -12.14 16.10 1.57
C PRO A 145 -10.95 17.07 1.54
N ALA A 146 -11.22 18.34 1.21
CA ALA A 146 -10.18 19.37 1.13
C ALA A 146 -9.58 19.69 2.50
N ARG A 147 -10.41 19.67 3.56
CA ARG A 147 -10.01 19.93 4.95
C ARG A 147 -9.44 18.65 5.56
N GLN A 148 -8.31 18.75 6.26
CA GLN A 148 -7.83 17.65 7.10
C GLN A 148 -8.79 17.44 8.27
N THR A 149 -9.23 16.18 8.45
CA THR A 149 -10.20 15.84 9.50
C THR A 149 -9.55 15.59 10.86
N GLY A 150 -8.21 15.45 10.90
CA GLY A 150 -7.47 15.00 12.07
C GLY A 150 -7.51 13.47 12.25
N GLN A 151 -8.24 12.75 11.39
CA GLN A 151 -8.32 11.30 11.36
C GLN A 151 -7.16 10.69 10.57
N HIS A 152 -7.07 9.36 10.64
CA HIS A 152 -6.07 8.62 9.86
C HIS A 152 -6.27 8.82 8.35
N LYS A 153 -5.18 8.88 7.60
CA LYS A 153 -5.17 9.20 6.17
C LYS A 153 -5.95 8.21 5.31
N VAL A 154 -6.01 6.94 5.72
CA VAL A 154 -6.84 5.91 5.06
C VAL A 154 -8.32 6.26 5.16
N ILE A 155 -8.77 6.76 6.32
CA ILE A 155 -10.15 7.21 6.52
C ILE A 155 -10.44 8.40 5.61
N ASP A 156 -9.58 9.42 5.61
CA ASP A 156 -9.71 10.58 4.72
C ASP A 156 -9.83 10.18 3.23
N ASN A 157 -9.04 9.17 2.80
CA ASN A 157 -9.10 8.69 1.42
C ASN A 157 -10.41 7.94 1.13
N GLY A 158 -10.90 7.12 2.08
CA GLY A 158 -12.18 6.41 1.96
C GLY A 158 -13.39 7.35 1.80
N MET A 159 -13.30 8.55 2.39
CA MET A 159 -14.36 9.57 2.28
C MET A 159 -14.62 10.03 0.84
N ALA A 160 -13.69 9.84 -0.10
CA ALA A 160 -13.92 10.15 -1.52
C ALA A 160 -15.13 9.41 -2.10
N PHE A 161 -15.46 8.25 -1.53
CA PHE A 161 -16.63 7.43 -1.87
C PHE A 161 -17.53 7.13 -0.67
N LYS A 162 -17.36 7.85 0.45
CA LYS A 162 -18.13 7.68 1.69
C LYS A 162 -18.05 6.24 2.25
N LEU A 163 -16.88 5.60 2.12
CA LEU A 163 -16.67 4.22 2.57
C LEU A 163 -16.40 4.18 4.07
N ASP A 164 -17.19 3.40 4.79
CA ASP A 164 -17.05 3.11 6.22
C ASP A 164 -17.41 1.63 6.47
N PRO A 165 -16.48 0.79 6.88
CA PRO A 165 -15.05 1.08 7.09
C PRO A 165 -14.30 1.39 5.79
N PRO A 166 -13.22 2.20 5.85
CA PRO A 166 -12.41 2.47 4.68
C PRO A 166 -11.61 1.22 4.28
N PRO A 167 -11.40 0.98 2.97
CA PRO A 167 -10.62 -0.18 2.52
C PRO A 167 -9.15 -0.06 2.93
N SER A 168 -8.60 -1.14 3.47
CA SER A 168 -7.22 -1.22 3.93
C SER A 168 -6.23 -1.13 2.76
N PRO A 169 -5.09 -0.44 2.93
CA PRO A 169 -4.01 -0.43 1.94
C PRO A 169 -3.61 -1.84 1.51
N PHE A 170 -3.35 -1.99 0.22
CA PHE A 170 -3.02 -3.26 -0.39
C PHE A 170 -2.00 -3.05 -1.53
N ILE A 171 -1.01 -3.92 -1.67
CA ILE A 171 -0.01 -3.86 -2.73
C ILE A 171 -0.08 -5.14 -3.56
N TRP A 172 -0.31 -4.99 -4.88
CA TRP A 172 -0.19 -6.09 -5.83
C TRP A 172 1.28 -6.37 -6.10
N LEU A 173 1.64 -7.63 -6.07
CA LEU A 173 3.00 -8.09 -6.36
C LEU A 173 2.99 -8.84 -7.71
N ASP A 174 3.94 -8.54 -8.58
CA ASP A 174 4.13 -9.30 -9.81
C ASP A 174 5.03 -10.52 -9.59
N GLU A 175 4.97 -11.48 -10.51
CA GLU A 175 5.81 -12.69 -10.44
C GLU A 175 7.31 -12.39 -10.39
N LYS A 176 7.76 -11.30 -11.02
CA LYS A 176 9.16 -10.89 -10.99
C LYS A 176 9.58 -10.52 -9.57
N ALA A 177 8.77 -9.72 -8.89
CA ALA A 177 9.01 -9.32 -7.50
C ALA A 177 8.99 -10.52 -6.54
N GLU A 178 8.00 -11.42 -6.71
CA GLU A 178 7.88 -12.64 -5.88
C GLU A 178 9.08 -13.58 -6.09
N ARG A 179 9.52 -13.82 -7.35
CA ARG A 179 10.70 -14.64 -7.64
C ARG A 179 11.98 -14.01 -7.09
N SER A 180 12.17 -12.69 -7.26
CA SER A 180 13.32 -11.98 -6.71
C SER A 180 13.35 -12.07 -5.19
N ALA A 181 12.22 -11.85 -4.54
CA ALA A 181 12.11 -11.97 -3.09
C ALA A 181 12.42 -13.39 -2.60
N ALA A 182 11.91 -14.42 -3.28
CA ALA A 182 12.21 -15.82 -2.95
C ALA A 182 13.71 -16.12 -3.01
N SER A 183 14.44 -15.57 -3.99
CA SER A 183 15.89 -15.70 -4.08
C SER A 183 16.63 -14.95 -2.97
N ILE A 184 16.21 -13.72 -2.66
CA ILE A 184 16.85 -12.87 -1.63
C ILE A 184 16.62 -13.44 -0.23
N THR A 185 15.44 -14.02 0.02
CA THR A 185 14.98 -14.53 1.33
C THR A 185 14.86 -16.05 1.35
N SER A 186 15.78 -16.76 0.72
CA SER A 186 15.70 -18.21 0.37
C SER A 186 15.84 -19.19 1.53
N GLU A 187 16.04 -18.73 2.76
CA GLU A 187 16.27 -19.63 3.90
C GLU A 187 15.01 -19.80 4.77
N ASP A 188 14.86 -20.99 5.39
CA ASP A 188 13.74 -21.35 6.27
C ASP A 188 13.84 -20.74 7.70
N ARG A 189 14.67 -19.73 7.88
CA ARG A 189 14.80 -19.02 9.16
C ARG A 189 13.86 -17.83 9.23
N PRO A 190 13.35 -17.48 10.43
CA PRO A 190 12.59 -16.23 10.60
C PRO A 190 13.38 -15.03 10.10
N ILE A 191 12.69 -14.04 9.54
CA ILE A 191 13.33 -12.80 9.07
C ILE A 191 12.73 -11.62 9.82
N LEU A 192 13.61 -10.82 10.43
CA LEU A 192 13.30 -9.50 10.98
C LEU A 192 13.63 -8.45 9.91
N ALA A 193 12.64 -7.72 9.42
CA ALA A 193 12.87 -6.60 8.53
C ALA A 193 13.10 -5.30 9.31
N LEU A 194 14.10 -4.54 8.93
CA LEU A 194 14.41 -3.22 9.49
C LEU A 194 14.35 -2.15 8.39
N GLY A 195 13.56 -1.09 8.64
CA GLY A 195 13.50 0.15 7.85
C GLY A 195 14.12 1.32 8.64
N PRO A 196 15.45 1.37 8.79
CA PRO A 196 16.09 2.30 9.71
C PRO A 196 16.29 3.71 9.15
N ALA A 197 16.00 3.91 7.87
CA ALA A 197 16.11 5.20 7.21
C ALA A 197 14.76 5.94 7.12
N ALA A 198 14.82 7.25 6.99
CA ALA A 198 13.70 8.12 6.66
C ALA A 198 14.23 9.36 5.91
N ASN A 199 13.41 9.90 5.01
CA ASN A 199 13.77 11.07 4.18
C ASN A 199 13.97 12.38 4.96
N TRP A 200 13.63 12.40 6.25
CA TRP A 200 13.83 13.53 7.14
C TRP A 200 14.57 13.05 8.40
N PRO A 201 15.88 13.41 8.56
CA PRO A 201 16.76 12.90 9.61
C PRO A 201 16.21 13.02 11.04
N PRO A 202 15.51 14.08 11.45
CA PRO A 202 14.92 14.17 12.78
C PRO A 202 13.95 13.03 13.14
N LYS A 203 13.42 12.30 12.16
CA LYS A 203 12.57 11.11 12.36
C LYS A 203 13.34 9.79 12.46
N GLN A 204 14.64 9.80 12.27
CA GLN A 204 15.43 8.58 12.25
C GLN A 204 15.81 8.16 13.68
N TRP A 205 15.34 7.01 14.10
CA TRP A 205 15.80 6.43 15.35
C TRP A 205 17.30 6.09 15.23
N PRO A 206 18.12 6.38 16.26
CA PRO A 206 19.57 6.18 16.16
C PRO A 206 19.96 4.78 15.71
N ILE A 207 20.83 4.68 14.71
CA ILE A 207 21.17 3.41 14.05
C ILE A 207 21.77 2.39 15.03
N GLY A 208 22.55 2.83 16.02
CA GLY A 208 23.06 1.98 17.09
C GLY A 208 21.98 1.31 17.92
N LYS A 209 20.84 2.00 18.13
CA LYS A 209 19.69 1.44 18.84
C LYS A 209 18.96 0.38 18.00
N PHE A 210 18.90 0.53 16.65
CA PHE A 210 18.44 -0.54 15.76
C PHE A 210 19.32 -1.78 15.86
N ALA A 211 20.66 -1.61 15.89
CA ALA A 211 21.60 -2.70 16.04
C ALA A 211 21.45 -3.43 17.39
N GLU A 212 21.32 -2.67 18.49
CA GLU A 212 21.09 -3.21 19.83
C GLU A 212 19.78 -4.00 19.90
N LEU A 213 18.69 -3.43 19.38
CA LEU A 213 17.38 -4.08 19.32
C LEU A 213 17.42 -5.38 18.49
N ALA A 214 18.05 -5.33 17.32
CA ALA A 214 18.19 -6.50 16.46
C ALA A 214 18.93 -7.62 17.17
N LYS A 215 20.11 -7.35 17.75
CA LYS A 215 20.88 -8.33 18.55
C LYS A 215 20.02 -8.99 19.63
N LYS A 216 19.26 -8.17 20.38
CA LYS A 216 18.40 -8.67 21.45
C LYS A 216 17.25 -9.55 20.95
N LEU A 217 16.67 -9.23 19.77
CA LEU A 217 15.56 -9.99 19.20
C LEU A 217 16.00 -11.33 18.62
N ILE A 218 17.20 -11.38 17.97
CA ILE A 218 17.70 -12.57 17.26
C ILE A 218 18.60 -13.47 18.13
N ALA A 219 18.93 -13.06 19.35
CA ALA A 219 19.68 -13.88 20.30
C ALA A 219 18.97 -15.23 20.55
N SER A 220 19.71 -16.24 21.01
CA SER A 220 19.16 -17.59 21.26
C SER A 220 18.00 -17.60 22.28
N ASP A 221 18.03 -16.68 23.23
CA ASP A 221 16.98 -16.40 24.21
C ASP A 221 16.03 -15.27 23.80
N GLY A 222 16.22 -14.71 22.63
CA GLY A 222 15.41 -13.63 22.08
C GLY A 222 14.06 -14.11 21.54
N ARG A 223 13.24 -13.16 21.08
CA ARG A 223 11.89 -13.47 20.58
C ARG A 223 11.86 -14.01 19.14
N LEU A 224 12.92 -13.80 18.40
CA LEU A 224 13.13 -14.32 17.03
C LEU A 224 14.48 -15.03 16.96
N PRO A 225 14.66 -16.13 17.70
CA PRO A 225 15.95 -16.80 17.83
C PRO A 225 16.47 -17.21 16.44
N ASN A 226 17.75 -16.96 16.20
CA ASN A 226 18.44 -17.26 14.96
C ASN A 226 17.85 -16.59 13.70
N ALA A 227 16.98 -15.59 13.83
CA ALA A 227 16.43 -14.87 12.68
C ALA A 227 17.54 -14.17 11.88
N ARG A 228 17.31 -14.06 10.58
CA ARG A 228 18.08 -13.15 9.71
C ARG A 228 17.49 -11.73 9.80
N VAL A 229 18.33 -10.75 9.52
CA VAL A 229 17.93 -9.34 9.53
C VAL A 229 17.95 -8.80 8.11
N LEU A 230 16.78 -8.54 7.55
CA LEU A 230 16.59 -7.88 6.26
C LEU A 230 16.70 -6.37 6.47
N VAL A 231 17.66 -5.72 5.84
CA VAL A 231 17.82 -4.25 5.87
C VAL A 231 17.31 -3.67 4.57
N VAL A 232 16.31 -2.78 4.68
CA VAL A 232 15.68 -2.11 3.54
C VAL A 232 15.85 -0.60 3.62
N ALA A 233 16.35 0.01 2.54
CA ALA A 233 16.57 1.45 2.42
C ALA A 233 16.76 1.85 0.95
N ALA A 234 16.78 3.15 0.67
CA ALA A 234 17.18 3.65 -0.64
C ALA A 234 18.71 3.58 -0.83
N PRO A 235 19.22 3.49 -2.07
CA PRO A 235 20.67 3.37 -2.34
C PRO A 235 21.50 4.48 -1.71
N HIS A 236 21.02 5.71 -1.71
CA HIS A 236 21.74 6.87 -1.15
C HIS A 236 21.78 6.89 0.38
N GLU A 237 21.01 6.01 1.04
CA GLU A 237 20.96 5.88 2.51
C GLU A 237 21.95 4.82 3.04
N ARG A 238 22.64 4.09 2.15
CA ARG A 238 23.53 2.96 2.51
C ARG A 238 24.63 3.36 3.51
N GLU A 239 25.29 4.48 3.27
CA GLU A 239 26.44 4.89 4.09
C GLU A 239 26.07 5.13 5.56
N GLN A 240 24.92 5.77 5.81
CA GLN A 240 24.43 6.00 7.17
C GLN A 240 24.07 4.70 7.90
N LEU A 241 23.87 3.59 7.18
CA LEU A 241 23.48 2.29 7.73
C LEU A 241 24.69 1.38 8.02
N LYS A 242 25.91 1.81 7.64
CA LYS A 242 27.13 1.04 7.87
C LYS A 242 27.28 0.56 9.32
N PRO A 243 27.01 1.37 10.37
CA PRO A 243 27.11 0.91 11.76
C PRO A 243 26.17 -0.26 12.10
N LEU A 244 25.02 -0.40 11.42
CA LEU A 244 24.13 -1.54 11.60
C LEU A 244 24.72 -2.80 10.95
N PHE A 245 25.27 -2.68 9.75
CA PHE A 245 25.93 -3.80 9.05
C PHE A 245 27.17 -4.28 9.83
N ASP A 246 27.99 -3.36 10.33
CA ASP A 246 29.21 -3.69 11.12
C ASP A 246 28.86 -4.33 12.47
N ALA A 247 27.67 -4.07 13.01
CA ALA A 247 27.25 -4.56 14.32
C ALA A 247 26.70 -5.99 14.32
N LEU A 248 26.29 -6.52 13.16
CA LEU A 248 25.65 -7.83 13.03
C LEU A 248 26.53 -8.80 12.22
N PRO A 249 26.52 -10.11 12.53
CA PRO A 249 27.23 -11.10 11.73
C PRO A 249 26.72 -11.15 10.29
N THR A 250 27.63 -11.19 9.32
CA THR A 250 27.28 -11.16 7.88
C THR A 250 26.30 -12.28 7.48
N HIS A 251 26.43 -13.48 8.09
CA HIS A 251 25.54 -14.60 7.80
C HIS A 251 24.09 -14.42 8.33
N GLN A 252 23.87 -13.44 9.20
CA GLN A 252 22.55 -13.06 9.68
C GLN A 252 21.95 -11.89 8.90
N LEU A 253 22.72 -11.23 8.04
CA LEU A 253 22.28 -10.08 7.29
C LEU A 253 21.70 -10.48 5.92
N ILE A 254 20.64 -9.79 5.50
CA ILE A 254 20.12 -9.76 4.15
C ILE A 254 20.10 -8.30 3.72
N ASP A 255 20.92 -7.97 2.74
CA ASP A 255 20.97 -6.61 2.18
C ASP A 255 19.98 -6.50 1.03
N ALA A 256 18.91 -5.75 1.25
CA ALA A 256 17.89 -5.46 0.22
C ALA A 256 17.88 -3.97 -0.18
N ILE A 257 18.99 -3.25 0.05
CA ILE A 257 19.13 -1.85 -0.32
C ILE A 257 19.22 -1.73 -1.85
N GLY A 258 18.39 -0.88 -2.45
CA GLY A 258 18.48 -0.56 -3.88
C GLY A 258 17.64 -1.44 -4.78
N HIS A 259 16.93 -2.43 -4.26
CA HIS A 259 15.91 -3.13 -5.03
C HIS A 259 14.68 -2.24 -5.30
N ASP A 260 13.94 -2.54 -6.36
CA ASP A 260 12.69 -1.84 -6.67
C ASP A 260 11.62 -2.08 -5.59
N LEU A 261 10.66 -1.16 -5.47
CA LEU A 261 9.70 -1.16 -4.37
C LEU A 261 8.81 -2.42 -4.30
N LEU A 262 8.47 -3.06 -5.43
CA LEU A 262 7.69 -4.30 -5.39
C LEU A 262 8.54 -5.49 -4.93
N THR A 263 9.80 -5.56 -5.33
CA THR A 263 10.74 -6.57 -4.80
C THR A 263 10.94 -6.40 -3.30
N VAL A 264 11.14 -5.14 -2.83
CA VAL A 264 11.22 -4.84 -1.38
C VAL A 264 9.93 -5.22 -0.66
N ALA A 265 8.76 -4.90 -1.21
CA ALA A 265 7.46 -5.25 -0.65
C ALA A 265 7.28 -6.78 -0.55
N ALA A 266 7.69 -7.53 -1.59
CA ALA A 266 7.65 -8.99 -1.61
C ALA A 266 8.62 -9.60 -0.57
N CYS A 267 9.83 -9.04 -0.40
CA CYS A 267 10.75 -9.45 0.66
C CYS A 267 10.15 -9.20 2.05
N ILE A 268 9.60 -8.02 2.29
CA ILE A 268 8.96 -7.67 3.57
C ILE A 268 7.77 -8.59 3.87
N LYS A 269 6.95 -8.94 2.89
CA LYS A 269 5.83 -9.88 3.02
C LYS A 269 6.26 -11.25 3.58
N ARG A 270 7.49 -11.66 3.31
CA ARG A 270 8.07 -12.93 3.81
C ARG A 270 8.67 -12.81 5.20
N CYS A 271 8.70 -11.61 5.78
CA CYS A 271 9.28 -11.36 7.09
C CYS A 271 8.29 -11.63 8.22
N ARG A 272 8.82 -12.07 9.36
CA ARG A 272 8.04 -12.32 10.58
C ARG A 272 7.63 -11.04 11.29
N LEU A 273 8.42 -9.98 11.13
CA LEU A 273 8.23 -8.69 11.78
C LEU A 273 8.93 -7.62 10.96
N PHE A 274 8.33 -6.45 10.85
CA PHE A 274 8.96 -5.22 10.37
C PHE A 274 9.05 -4.19 11.50
N ILE A 275 10.20 -3.58 11.67
CA ILE A 275 10.41 -2.43 12.57
C ILE A 275 11.06 -1.30 11.77
N GLY A 276 10.48 -0.13 11.79
CA GLY A 276 11.04 1.00 11.04
C GLY A 276 10.52 2.36 11.46
N ASN A 277 11.23 3.38 11.03
CA ASN A 277 10.83 4.77 11.25
C ASN A 277 9.52 5.10 10.50
N ASP A 278 8.87 6.20 10.88
CA ASP A 278 7.76 6.83 10.13
C ASP A 278 8.20 7.16 8.69
N SER A 279 8.08 6.19 7.80
CA SER A 279 8.54 6.24 6.42
C SER A 279 7.63 5.45 5.47
N GLY A 280 7.89 5.55 4.16
CA GLY A 280 7.15 4.79 3.15
C GLY A 280 7.26 3.27 3.32
N LEU A 281 8.40 2.77 3.78
CA LEU A 281 8.64 1.34 4.00
C LEU A 281 7.75 0.77 5.12
N MET A 282 7.48 1.54 6.17
CA MET A 282 6.55 1.16 7.24
C MET A 282 5.14 0.95 6.68
N HIS A 283 4.68 1.83 5.80
CA HIS A 283 3.37 1.69 5.16
C HIS A 283 3.32 0.51 4.20
N ILE A 284 4.41 0.26 3.45
CA ILE A 284 4.55 -0.93 2.59
C ILE A 284 4.42 -2.20 3.44
N ALA A 285 5.14 -2.29 4.56
CA ALA A 285 5.10 -3.45 5.46
C ALA A 285 3.69 -3.74 5.98
N ALA A 286 2.99 -2.71 6.44
CA ALA A 286 1.61 -2.84 6.87
C ALA A 286 0.67 -3.26 5.71
N ALA A 287 0.86 -2.71 4.51
CA ALA A 287 0.00 -2.99 3.35
C ALA A 287 0.20 -4.39 2.76
N VAL A 288 1.38 -5.01 2.93
CA VAL A 288 1.61 -6.41 2.53
C VAL A 288 1.26 -7.43 3.62
N GLY A 289 0.75 -6.96 4.77
CA GLY A 289 0.28 -7.82 5.85
C GLY A 289 1.35 -8.27 6.84
N THR A 290 2.56 -7.74 6.77
CA THR A 290 3.63 -8.05 7.72
C THR A 290 3.35 -7.36 9.06
N PRO A 291 3.47 -8.05 10.21
CA PRO A 291 3.42 -7.41 11.51
C PRO A 291 4.37 -6.22 11.57
N THR A 292 3.84 -5.04 11.85
CA THR A 292 4.57 -3.79 11.67
C THR A 292 4.59 -2.96 12.94
N LEU A 293 5.79 -2.63 13.42
CA LEU A 293 6.00 -1.64 14.48
C LEU A 293 6.61 -0.37 13.88
N GLY A 294 5.83 0.72 13.86
CA GLY A 294 6.28 2.05 13.47
C GLY A 294 6.91 2.81 14.63
N LEU A 295 8.08 3.45 14.40
CA LEU A 295 8.78 4.27 15.38
C LEU A 295 8.50 5.75 15.11
N PHE A 296 7.94 6.45 16.10
CA PHE A 296 7.51 7.83 16.00
C PHE A 296 8.20 8.76 17.00
N GLY A 297 8.42 9.98 16.60
CA GLY A 297 8.84 11.10 17.41
C GLY A 297 8.15 12.38 16.94
N PRO A 298 8.75 13.19 16.05
CA PRO A 298 8.13 14.41 15.54
C PRO A 298 7.00 14.18 14.52
N GLY A 299 6.71 12.90 14.15
CA GLY A 299 5.60 12.54 13.29
C GLY A 299 4.26 12.50 14.01
N TYR A 300 3.15 12.50 13.22
CA TYR A 300 1.77 12.42 13.70
C TYR A 300 1.24 10.99 13.54
N GLU A 301 1.46 10.14 14.54
CA GLU A 301 1.12 8.71 14.51
C GLU A 301 -0.38 8.44 14.32
N LYS A 302 -1.25 9.31 14.83
CA LYS A 302 -2.71 9.19 14.66
C LYS A 302 -3.14 9.37 13.20
N ILE A 303 -2.38 10.16 12.43
CA ILE A 303 -2.68 10.46 11.01
C ILE A 303 -1.95 9.51 10.08
N PHE A 304 -0.70 9.14 10.43
CA PHE A 304 0.22 8.40 9.57
C PHE A 304 0.76 7.12 10.22
N GLY A 305 0.14 6.57 11.26
CA GLY A 305 0.53 5.27 11.80
C GLY A 305 0.43 4.14 10.77
N PRO A 306 1.05 3.00 10.99
CA PRO A 306 0.86 1.84 10.13
C PRO A 306 -0.58 1.33 10.27
N TRP A 307 -1.25 1.08 9.15
CA TRP A 307 -2.66 0.68 9.13
C TRP A 307 -2.83 -0.83 9.19
N GLY A 308 -3.79 -1.30 9.99
CA GLY A 308 -4.19 -2.70 10.08
C GLY A 308 -4.09 -3.27 11.49
N SER A 309 -4.83 -4.36 11.75
CA SER A 309 -4.91 -5.00 13.07
C SER A 309 -3.59 -5.65 13.53
N HIS A 310 -2.69 -5.96 12.59
CA HIS A 310 -1.36 -6.51 12.84
C HIS A 310 -0.26 -5.44 12.87
N SER A 311 -0.64 -4.18 13.00
CA SER A 311 0.28 -3.04 12.99
C SER A 311 0.06 -2.18 14.23
N THR A 312 1.15 -1.62 14.73
CA THR A 312 1.13 -0.68 15.86
C THR A 312 2.30 0.31 15.77
N PHE A 313 2.31 1.25 16.66
CA PHE A 313 3.42 2.21 16.76
C PHE A 313 3.87 2.37 18.21
N VAL A 314 5.08 2.89 18.35
CA VAL A 314 5.65 3.38 19.60
C VAL A 314 6.30 4.72 19.34
N ARG A 315 6.23 5.62 20.30
CA ARG A 315 6.80 6.96 20.14
C ARG A 315 7.71 7.35 21.29
N THR A 316 8.47 8.43 21.06
CA THR A 316 9.21 9.12 22.12
C THR A 316 8.27 9.60 23.24
N PRO A 317 8.79 9.75 24.47
CA PRO A 317 7.99 10.28 25.58
C PRO A 317 7.48 11.69 25.31
N GLU A 318 8.25 12.49 24.59
CA GLU A 318 7.92 13.87 24.26
C GLU A 318 6.82 13.95 23.20
N SER A 319 5.99 14.98 23.29
CA SER A 319 4.97 15.28 22.29
C SER A 319 5.59 15.77 20.97
N THR A 320 4.86 15.63 19.89
CA THR A 320 5.25 16.18 18.57
C THR A 320 5.57 17.69 18.66
N ALA A 321 4.77 18.47 19.40
CA ALA A 321 4.97 19.90 19.55
C ALA A 321 6.28 20.24 20.28
N GLU A 322 6.57 19.54 21.38
CA GLU A 322 7.83 19.71 22.13
C GLU A 322 9.05 19.33 21.28
N LEU A 323 8.96 18.26 20.49
CA LEU A 323 10.05 17.86 19.60
C LEU A 323 10.26 18.91 18.49
N LEU A 324 9.19 19.36 17.85
CA LEU A 324 9.29 20.34 16.77
C LEU A 324 9.79 21.70 17.25
N SER A 325 9.52 22.08 18.51
CA SER A 325 10.06 23.33 19.08
C SER A 325 11.59 23.34 19.28
N ARG A 326 12.24 22.15 19.24
CA ARG A 326 13.72 22.02 19.32
C ARG A 326 14.39 22.28 17.97
N LEU A 327 13.63 22.35 16.88
CA LEU A 327 14.19 22.65 15.56
C LEU A 327 14.48 24.15 15.44
N PRO A 328 15.62 24.53 14.83
CA PRO A 328 15.96 25.94 14.62
C PRO A 328 15.00 26.64 13.65
N TYR A 329 14.39 25.89 12.74
CA TYR A 329 13.32 26.36 11.84
C TYR A 329 12.53 25.17 11.32
N PRO A 330 11.28 25.37 10.84
CA PRO A 330 10.46 24.31 10.30
C PRO A 330 11.13 23.58 9.14
N GLY A 331 11.28 22.26 9.27
CA GLY A 331 11.94 21.43 8.25
C GLY A 331 13.45 21.34 8.34
N ALA A 332 14.09 21.87 9.40
CA ALA A 332 15.52 21.66 9.66
C ALA A 332 15.87 20.17 9.70
N PHE A 333 17.11 19.84 9.31
CA PHE A 333 17.60 18.45 9.26
C PHE A 333 18.27 18.01 10.56
N GLU A 334 18.51 18.91 11.47
CA GLU A 334 19.09 18.70 12.79
C GLU A 334 18.36 19.54 13.83
N PRO A 335 18.33 19.12 15.10
CA PRO A 335 18.91 17.89 15.66
C PRO A 335 18.06 16.65 15.39
N ASN A 336 18.63 15.45 15.67
CA ASN A 336 17.87 14.21 15.74
C ASN A 336 16.88 14.28 16.91
N LEU A 337 15.62 13.95 16.65
CA LEU A 337 14.54 14.07 17.64
C LEU A 337 14.03 12.73 18.20
N MET A 338 14.67 11.61 17.79
CA MET A 338 14.28 10.25 18.19
C MET A 338 15.11 9.70 19.36
N GLY A 339 16.04 10.49 19.89
CA GLY A 339 16.96 10.05 20.97
C GLY A 339 16.24 9.61 22.25
N GLY A 340 15.08 10.20 22.58
CA GLY A 340 14.29 9.86 23.77
C GLY A 340 13.61 8.48 23.72
N LEU A 341 13.46 7.87 22.55
CA LEU A 341 12.90 6.52 22.45
C LEU A 341 13.94 5.46 22.84
N SER A 342 13.68 4.72 23.92
CA SER A 342 14.61 3.71 24.43
C SER A 342 14.46 2.37 23.71
N VAL A 343 15.54 1.58 23.63
CA VAL A 343 15.51 0.20 23.11
C VAL A 343 14.56 -0.68 23.94
N LYS A 344 14.54 -0.50 25.26
CA LYS A 344 13.63 -1.22 26.17
C LYS A 344 12.17 -1.00 25.78
N THR A 345 11.75 0.25 25.59
CA THR A 345 10.37 0.61 25.20
C THR A 345 9.97 -0.01 23.87
N VAL A 346 10.88 0.04 22.87
CA VAL A 346 10.64 -0.58 21.57
C VAL A 346 10.54 -2.10 21.68
N TYR A 347 11.43 -2.74 22.42
CA TYR A 347 11.42 -4.18 22.66
C TYR A 347 10.11 -4.65 23.33
N GLU A 348 9.65 -3.96 24.37
CA GLU A 348 8.37 -4.26 25.03
C GLU A 348 7.18 -4.11 24.09
N SER A 349 7.22 -3.13 23.18
CA SER A 349 6.21 -2.94 22.15
C SER A 349 6.21 -4.07 21.12
N VAL A 350 7.37 -4.59 20.75
CA VAL A 350 7.52 -5.80 19.91
C VAL A 350 6.88 -7.00 20.58
N LEU A 351 7.13 -7.22 21.89
CA LEU A 351 6.54 -8.33 22.64
C LEU A 351 5.00 -8.26 22.60
N LYS A 352 4.45 -7.08 22.87
CA LYS A 352 3.00 -6.85 22.82
C LYS A 352 2.42 -7.13 21.43
N LEU A 353 3.07 -6.65 20.37
CA LEU A 353 2.64 -6.86 18.99
C LEU A 353 2.64 -8.36 18.64
N LEU A 354 3.69 -9.09 18.98
CA LEU A 354 3.79 -10.52 18.68
C LEU A 354 2.86 -11.40 19.52
N CYS A 355 2.45 -10.93 20.71
CA CYS A 355 1.48 -11.63 21.54
C CYS A 355 0.02 -11.35 21.15
N SER A 356 -0.30 -10.12 20.69
CA SER A 356 -1.66 -9.71 20.33
C SER A 356 -2.10 -10.24 18.97
N SER A 357 -1.19 -10.42 18.05
CA SER A 357 -1.45 -11.16 16.83
C SER A 357 -1.57 -12.63 17.20
N ASN A 358 -2.78 -13.21 17.07
CA ASN A 358 -2.98 -14.67 17.07
C ASN A 358 -2.17 -15.25 15.88
N PHE A 359 -0.86 -15.27 16.03
CA PHE A 359 0.08 -15.89 15.11
C PHE A 359 -0.07 -17.40 15.23
N LYS A 360 -1.14 -17.95 14.65
CA LYS A 360 -1.12 -19.34 14.24
C LYS A 360 0.02 -19.43 13.23
N ALA A 361 1.09 -20.09 13.65
CA ALA A 361 2.15 -20.51 12.80
C ALA A 361 1.53 -21.28 11.61
N SER A 362 1.44 -20.62 10.45
CA SER A 362 1.35 -21.32 9.19
C SER A 362 2.80 -21.59 8.80
N PHE A 363 3.29 -22.77 9.16
CA PHE A 363 4.47 -23.38 8.58
C PHE A 363 4.12 -23.99 7.24
#